data_a818ef860d1353fb0241d88adf167b7a
#
_entry.id   a818ef860d1353fb0241d88adf167b7a
#
_cell.length_a   1.000
_cell.length_b   1.000
_cell.length_c   1.000
_cell.angle_alpha   90.00
_cell.angle_beta   90.00
_cell.angle_gamma   90.00
#
_symmetry.space_group_name_H-M   'P 1'
#
loop_
_entity.id
_entity.type
_entity.pdbx_description
1 polymer ?
#
loop_
_entity_poly.entity_id
_entity_poly.type
_entity_poly.pdbx_seq_one_letter_code
_entity_poly.pdbx_strand_id
1 'polypeptide(L)'
;MKKIKMGLIGGPFQHAHTSTLWKKSKYIEWDFESKNHPITFYVDKQIAQGLADNVETKKYAWLLESRLIVPGLVEFIMQNLDKVLDTYEIIFTHDRRLLTLNEKFKWTPAYGFYIEEPRLHQKTKLLSMVTSNKTMTKNHMFRNYLATQ
;
A
#
# COMPACT_ATOMS: atom_id res chain seq x y z
N MET A 1 5.62 -25.10 -4.88
CA MET A 1 6.43 -24.02 -5.51
C MET A 1 7.12 -23.25 -4.42
N LYS A 2 8.44 -22.99 -4.53
CA LYS A 2 9.20 -22.23 -3.52
C LYS A 2 8.78 -20.77 -3.57
N LYS A 3 8.47 -20.17 -2.42
CA LYS A 3 8.15 -18.74 -2.33
C LYS A 3 9.41 -17.89 -2.51
N ILE A 4 9.25 -16.71 -3.06
CA ILE A 4 10.32 -15.70 -3.17
C ILE A 4 10.28 -14.86 -1.88
N LYS A 5 11.41 -14.81 -1.16
CA LYS A 5 11.56 -13.92 -0.02
C LYS A 5 11.91 -12.51 -0.49
N MET A 6 11.20 -11.53 0.06
CA MET A 6 11.38 -10.11 -0.25
C MET A 6 11.34 -9.29 1.02
N GLY A 7 12.15 -8.24 1.10
CA GLY A 7 12.10 -7.26 2.17
C GLY A 7 10.89 -6.34 2.04
N LEU A 8 10.31 -5.95 3.16
CA LEU A 8 9.21 -4.98 3.23
C LEU A 8 9.48 -3.98 4.36
N ILE A 9 9.76 -2.75 4.00
CA ILE A 9 10.08 -1.68 4.94
C ILE A 9 8.86 -0.80 5.14
N GLY A 10 8.37 -0.78 6.38
CA GLY A 10 7.20 0.01 6.77
C GLY A 10 5.87 -0.56 6.32
N GLY A 11 4.84 0.24 6.51
CA GLY A 11 3.50 -0.04 6.05
C GLY A 11 2.56 -0.65 7.09
N PRO A 12 1.28 -0.72 6.74
CA PRO A 12 0.24 -1.23 7.62
C PRO A 12 0.26 -2.76 7.79
N PHE A 13 1.20 -3.45 7.15
CA PHE A 13 1.24 -4.92 7.10
C PHE A 13 1.82 -5.58 8.34
N GLN A 14 2.32 -4.83 9.30
CA GLN A 14 2.91 -5.35 10.54
C GLN A 14 1.95 -6.27 11.32
N HIS A 15 0.64 -6.14 11.09
CA HIS A 15 -0.37 -6.93 11.79
C HIS A 15 -0.72 -8.26 11.11
N ALA A 16 -0.32 -8.46 9.86
CA ALA A 16 -0.92 -9.53 9.04
C ALA A 16 0.06 -10.50 8.41
N HIS A 17 1.36 -10.31 8.52
CA HIS A 17 2.39 -11.12 7.87
C HIS A 17 2.19 -11.33 6.35
N THR A 18 1.22 -10.64 5.75
CA THR A 18 0.90 -10.70 4.32
C THR A 18 0.35 -9.37 3.84
N SER A 19 0.53 -9.07 2.57
CA SER A 19 -0.10 -7.91 1.91
C SER A 19 -1.62 -8.05 1.77
N THR A 20 -2.17 -9.21 2.07
CA THR A 20 -3.60 -9.51 2.10
C THR A 20 -3.94 -9.99 3.48
N LEU A 21 -4.56 -9.18 4.30
CA LEU A 21 -4.78 -9.29 5.75
C LEU A 21 -5.01 -10.71 6.33
N TRP A 22 -5.52 -11.65 5.55
CA TRP A 22 -5.89 -12.99 6.03
C TRP A 22 -5.33 -14.13 5.17
N LYS A 23 -4.85 -13.86 3.95
CA LYS A 23 -4.32 -14.90 3.07
C LYS A 23 -2.81 -14.91 3.09
N LYS A 24 -2.22 -16.05 3.38
CA LYS A 24 -0.79 -16.26 3.13
C LYS A 24 -0.54 -16.09 1.63
N SER A 25 0.37 -15.20 1.27
CA SER A 25 0.77 -15.03 -0.13
C SER A 25 1.20 -16.37 -0.72
N LYS A 26 0.72 -16.69 -1.92
CA LYS A 26 1.05 -17.92 -2.63
C LYS A 26 2.49 -17.94 -3.13
N TYR A 27 3.01 -16.78 -3.52
CA TYR A 27 4.27 -16.65 -4.25
C TYR A 27 5.35 -15.91 -3.48
N ILE A 28 4.97 -15.05 -2.53
CA ILE A 28 5.87 -14.15 -1.81
C ILE A 28 5.86 -14.50 -0.32
N GLU A 29 7.04 -14.42 0.28
CA GLU A 29 7.22 -14.42 1.72
C GLU A 29 7.85 -13.08 2.11
N TRP A 30 7.10 -12.26 2.84
CA TRP A 30 7.58 -10.97 3.30
C TRP A 30 8.46 -11.12 4.53
N ASP A 31 9.64 -10.51 4.46
CA ASP A 31 10.53 -10.34 5.62
C ASP A 31 10.48 -8.87 6.03
N PHE A 32 9.77 -8.62 7.13
CA PHE A 32 9.48 -7.27 7.60
C PHE A 32 10.73 -6.60 8.18
N GLU A 33 10.90 -5.31 7.84
CA GLU A 33 12.03 -4.46 8.24
C GLU A 33 13.41 -5.00 7.81
N SER A 34 13.45 -5.95 6.90
CA SER A 34 14.67 -6.53 6.36
C SER A 34 15.01 -5.95 5.00
N LYS A 35 16.29 -5.63 4.82
CA LYS A 35 16.87 -5.14 3.56
C LYS A 35 17.84 -6.17 2.94
N ASN A 36 17.94 -7.36 3.53
CA ASN A 36 18.91 -8.39 3.16
C ASN A 36 18.39 -9.35 2.06
N HIS A 37 17.51 -8.85 1.20
CA HIS A 37 16.95 -9.61 0.10
C HIS A 37 17.26 -8.97 -1.26
N PRO A 38 17.29 -9.74 -2.36
CA PRO A 38 17.49 -9.21 -3.70
C PRO A 38 16.45 -8.17 -4.11
N ILE A 39 15.27 -8.18 -3.46
CA ILE A 39 14.16 -7.27 -3.70
C ILE A 39 13.68 -6.72 -2.37
N THR A 40 13.52 -5.40 -2.28
CA THR A 40 12.98 -4.71 -1.10
C THR A 40 11.93 -3.70 -1.51
N PHE A 41 10.78 -3.75 -0.85
CA PHE A 41 9.70 -2.78 -0.99
C PHE A 41 9.76 -1.74 0.12
N TYR A 42 9.61 -0.48 -0.26
CA TYR A 42 9.48 0.66 0.65
C TYR A 42 8.06 1.21 0.56
N VAL A 43 7.35 1.24 1.69
CA VAL A 43 5.93 1.54 1.72
C VAL A 43 5.67 2.92 2.31
N ASP A 44 4.86 3.72 1.64
CA ASP A 44 4.42 5.04 2.07
C ASP A 44 5.58 5.95 2.51
N LYS A 45 5.61 6.37 3.76
CA LYS A 45 6.65 7.27 4.29
C LYS A 45 8.07 6.75 4.12
N GLN A 46 8.24 5.44 4.07
CA GLN A 46 9.55 4.81 3.93
C GLN A 46 10.13 4.93 2.51
N ILE A 47 9.35 5.39 1.55
CA ILE A 47 9.86 5.71 0.20
C ILE A 47 10.99 6.75 0.29
N ALA A 48 10.87 7.75 1.17
CA ALA A 48 11.95 8.72 1.40
C ALA A 48 13.22 8.07 1.97
N GLN A 49 13.07 7.09 2.87
CA GLN A 49 14.18 6.31 3.41
C GLN A 49 14.88 5.51 2.29
N GLY A 50 14.11 4.87 1.42
CA GLY A 50 14.65 4.09 0.30
C GLY A 50 15.52 4.90 -0.66
N LEU A 51 15.29 6.22 -0.79
CA LEU A 51 16.15 7.13 -1.57
C LEU A 51 17.51 7.38 -0.90
N ALA A 52 17.59 7.24 0.42
CA ALA A 52 18.81 7.45 1.20
C ALA A 52 19.57 6.14 1.47
N ASP A 53 18.88 5.00 1.43
CA ASP A 53 19.50 3.71 1.71
C ASP A 53 20.50 3.30 0.61
N ASN A 54 21.74 3.06 1.01
CA ASN A 54 22.77 2.52 0.14
C ASN A 54 22.90 1.01 0.35
N VAL A 55 21.96 0.24 -0.21
CA VAL A 55 21.92 -1.22 -0.11
C VAL A 55 21.81 -1.85 -1.49
N GLU A 56 22.51 -2.96 -1.69
CA GLU A 56 22.46 -3.75 -2.93
C GLU A 56 21.19 -4.58 -3.01
N THR A 57 20.07 -3.92 -3.32
CA THR A 57 18.78 -4.57 -3.54
C THR A 57 18.03 -3.84 -4.64
N LYS A 58 17.22 -4.55 -5.42
CA LYS A 58 16.25 -3.92 -6.30
C LYS A 58 15.15 -3.31 -5.46
N LYS A 59 15.02 -1.99 -5.53
CA LYS A 59 14.06 -1.23 -4.72
C LYS A 59 12.76 -1.03 -5.47
N TYR A 60 11.67 -1.25 -4.77
CA TYR A 60 10.31 -0.99 -5.23
C TYR A 60 9.62 -0.06 -4.24
N ALA A 61 8.84 0.88 -4.74
CA ALA A 61 8.01 1.74 -3.91
C ALA A 61 6.55 1.33 -3.96
N TRP A 62 5.83 1.47 -2.85
CA TRP A 62 4.42 1.14 -2.80
C TRP A 62 3.63 2.18 -1.97
N LEU A 63 2.83 2.98 -2.66
CA LEU A 63 1.93 3.93 -2.03
C LEU A 63 0.59 3.24 -1.77
N LEU A 64 0.30 2.99 -0.51
CA LEU A 64 -0.93 2.33 -0.06
C LEU A 64 -1.94 3.30 0.51
N GLU A 65 -1.46 4.23 1.34
CA GLU A 65 -2.32 5.15 2.05
C GLU A 65 -2.69 6.37 1.19
N SER A 66 -3.85 6.93 1.47
CA SER A 66 -4.31 8.13 0.78
C SER A 66 -3.51 9.37 1.19
N ARG A 67 -3.55 10.41 0.35
CA ARG A 67 -2.94 11.73 0.66
C ARG A 67 -3.45 12.36 1.96
N LEU A 68 -4.63 11.98 2.43
CA LEU A 68 -5.17 12.46 3.70
C LEU A 68 -4.54 11.77 4.91
N ILE A 69 -4.05 10.56 4.73
CA ILE A 69 -3.39 9.77 5.78
C ILE A 69 -1.88 10.02 5.79
N VAL A 70 -1.29 10.12 4.59
CA VAL A 70 0.14 10.46 4.42
C VAL A 70 0.24 11.75 3.61
N PRO A 71 -0.02 12.90 4.23
CA PRO A 71 0.06 14.19 3.53
C PRO A 71 1.49 14.48 3.08
N GLY A 72 1.62 15.13 1.93
CA GLY A 72 2.90 15.56 1.39
C GLY A 72 3.73 14.48 0.67
N LEU A 73 3.37 13.18 0.75
CA LEU A 73 4.15 12.11 0.10
C LEU A 73 4.15 12.22 -1.42
N VAL A 74 3.01 12.51 -2.01
CA VAL A 74 2.91 12.64 -3.48
C VAL A 74 3.67 13.87 -3.96
N GLU A 75 3.56 14.97 -3.25
CA GLU A 75 4.31 16.20 -3.50
C GLU A 75 5.83 15.97 -3.35
N PHE A 76 6.25 15.24 -2.32
CA PHE A 76 7.64 14.84 -2.13
C PHE A 76 8.17 14.02 -3.32
N ILE A 77 7.40 13.04 -3.80
CA ILE A 77 7.77 12.22 -4.97
C ILE A 77 7.90 13.09 -6.21
N MET A 78 6.96 14.01 -6.44
CA MET A 78 7.00 14.92 -7.60
C MET A 78 8.20 15.87 -7.55
N GLN A 79 8.54 16.39 -6.36
CA GLN A 79 9.70 17.29 -6.17
C GLN A 79 11.05 16.57 -6.31
N ASN A 80 11.09 15.25 -6.10
CA ASN A 80 12.28 14.42 -6.19
C ASN A 80 12.19 13.40 -7.33
N LEU A 81 11.45 13.71 -8.41
CA LEU A 81 11.05 12.75 -9.44
C LEU A 81 12.22 12.00 -10.03
N ASP A 82 13.25 12.68 -10.49
CA ASP A 82 14.43 12.08 -11.13
C ASP A 82 15.08 11.07 -10.18
N LYS A 83 15.33 11.47 -8.92
CA LYS A 83 15.92 10.59 -7.91
C LYS A 83 15.03 9.38 -7.60
N VAL A 84 13.71 9.55 -7.57
CA VAL A 84 12.75 8.46 -7.38
C VAL A 84 12.81 7.48 -8.54
N LEU A 85 12.83 7.98 -9.78
CA LEU A 85 12.91 7.16 -10.98
C LEU A 85 14.26 6.43 -11.11
N ASP A 86 15.35 7.05 -10.67
CA ASP A 86 16.68 6.40 -10.67
C ASP A 86 16.80 5.32 -9.59
N THR A 87 16.11 5.51 -8.44
CA THR A 87 16.23 4.62 -7.28
C THR A 87 15.32 3.40 -7.38
N TYR A 88 14.09 3.58 -7.87
CA TYR A 88 13.07 2.54 -7.85
C TYR A 88 12.87 1.91 -9.23
N GLU A 89 12.80 0.58 -9.26
CA GLU A 89 12.46 -0.17 -10.47
C GLU A 89 11.02 0.10 -10.92
N ILE A 90 10.08 0.00 -9.97
CA ILE A 90 8.65 0.28 -10.17
C ILE A 90 8.10 0.98 -8.92
N ILE A 91 7.18 1.91 -9.14
CA ILE A 91 6.44 2.61 -8.09
C ILE A 91 4.96 2.25 -8.22
N PHE A 92 4.47 1.41 -7.32
CA PHE A 92 3.06 1.05 -7.26
C PHE A 92 2.26 2.14 -6.56
N THR A 93 1.19 2.60 -7.22
CA THR A 93 0.38 3.70 -6.69
C THR A 93 -1.06 3.62 -7.19
N HIS A 94 -1.97 4.23 -6.45
CA HIS A 94 -3.35 4.50 -6.85
C HIS A 94 -3.58 6.00 -7.15
N ASP A 95 -2.56 6.85 -6.94
CA ASP A 95 -2.67 8.29 -7.20
C ASP A 95 -2.53 8.61 -8.69
N ARG A 96 -3.60 9.15 -9.27
CA ARG A 96 -3.67 9.44 -10.72
C ARG A 96 -2.64 10.47 -11.18
N ARG A 97 -2.21 11.38 -10.32
CA ARG A 97 -1.21 12.40 -10.68
C ARG A 97 0.14 11.77 -10.97
N LEU A 98 0.52 10.73 -10.20
CA LEU A 98 1.77 10.02 -10.41
C LEU A 98 1.74 9.11 -11.63
N LEU A 99 0.60 8.45 -11.88
CA LEU A 99 0.46 7.50 -13.00
C LEU A 99 0.69 8.12 -14.38
N THR A 100 0.58 9.43 -14.52
CA THR A 100 0.79 10.15 -15.78
C THR A 100 2.22 10.66 -15.96
N LEU A 101 3.08 10.55 -14.95
CA LEU A 101 4.42 11.15 -14.98
C LEU A 101 5.45 10.29 -15.70
N ASN A 102 5.42 8.97 -15.50
CA ASN A 102 6.39 8.05 -16.08
C ASN A 102 5.84 6.61 -16.05
N GLU A 103 6.30 5.77 -16.97
CA GLU A 103 5.91 4.36 -17.09
C GLU A 103 6.29 3.49 -15.88
N LYS A 104 7.27 3.90 -15.07
CA LYS A 104 7.60 3.20 -13.81
C LYS A 104 6.50 3.29 -12.77
N PHE A 105 5.59 4.26 -12.86
CA PHE A 105 4.40 4.30 -12.01
C PHE A 105 3.36 3.32 -12.52
N LYS A 106 3.06 2.32 -11.71
CA LYS A 106 2.08 1.28 -12.02
C LYS A 106 0.89 1.37 -11.09
N TRP A 107 -0.29 1.28 -11.68
CA TRP A 107 -1.51 1.26 -10.88
C TRP A 107 -1.62 -0.03 -10.06
N THR A 108 -1.99 0.12 -8.82
CA THR A 108 -2.37 -0.97 -7.93
C THR A 108 -3.52 -0.52 -7.03
N PRO A 109 -4.48 -1.39 -6.70
CA PRO A 109 -5.47 -1.08 -5.68
C PRO A 109 -4.78 -0.93 -4.33
N ALA A 110 -5.31 -0.02 -3.49
CA ALA A 110 -4.77 0.20 -2.16
C ALA A 110 -4.93 -1.02 -1.24
N TYR A 111 -5.98 -1.82 -1.46
CA TYR A 111 -6.32 -2.97 -0.60
C TYR A 111 -6.74 -4.18 -1.42
N GLY A 112 -6.51 -5.37 -0.84
CA GLY A 112 -7.03 -6.63 -1.35
C GLY A 112 -8.46 -6.91 -0.86
N PHE A 113 -8.99 -8.04 -1.29
CA PHE A 113 -10.31 -8.51 -0.84
C PHE A 113 -10.22 -9.12 0.56
N TYR A 114 -11.18 -8.78 1.41
CA TYR A 114 -11.32 -9.34 2.76
C TYR A 114 -12.05 -10.70 2.76
N ILE A 115 -12.73 -11.04 1.67
CA ILE A 115 -13.54 -12.27 1.54
C ILE A 115 -12.72 -13.29 0.79
N GLU A 116 -12.50 -14.47 1.41
CA GLU A 116 -11.72 -15.55 0.80
C GLU A 116 -12.39 -16.15 -0.42
N GLU A 117 -13.69 -16.40 -0.31
CA GLU A 117 -14.52 -16.98 -1.36
C GLU A 117 -15.70 -16.05 -1.65
N PRO A 118 -15.56 -15.10 -2.58
CA PRO A 118 -16.65 -14.22 -2.93
C PRO A 118 -17.80 -15.02 -3.54
N ARG A 119 -18.99 -14.85 -2.98
CA ARG A 119 -20.23 -15.49 -3.45
C ARG A 119 -21.28 -14.43 -3.73
N LEU A 120 -22.17 -14.73 -4.66
CA LEU A 120 -23.38 -13.94 -4.83
C LEU A 120 -24.34 -14.30 -3.70
N HIS A 121 -24.69 -13.33 -2.88
CA HIS A 121 -25.67 -13.47 -1.82
C HIS A 121 -26.97 -12.76 -2.21
N GLN A 122 -28.11 -13.38 -1.86
CA GLN A 122 -29.39 -12.69 -1.96
C GLN A 122 -29.38 -11.47 -1.05
N LYS A 123 -29.64 -10.30 -1.64
CA LYS A 123 -29.72 -9.04 -0.89
C LYS A 123 -31.08 -8.94 -0.23
N THR A 124 -31.13 -8.91 1.09
CA THR A 124 -32.34 -8.79 1.89
C THR A 124 -32.51 -7.42 2.53
N LYS A 125 -31.48 -6.55 2.42
CA LYS A 125 -31.50 -5.19 2.99
C LYS A 125 -31.04 -4.20 1.93
N LEU A 126 -31.60 -2.99 1.97
CA LEU A 126 -31.25 -1.89 1.06
C LEU A 126 -29.81 -1.43 1.24
N LEU A 127 -29.37 -1.35 2.48
CA LEU A 127 -28.04 -0.85 2.85
C LEU A 127 -27.43 -1.74 3.94
N SER A 128 -26.12 -1.98 3.81
CA SER A 128 -25.30 -2.51 4.89
C SER A 128 -24.03 -1.68 4.97
N MET A 129 -23.64 -1.29 6.18
CA MET A 129 -22.44 -0.51 6.41
C MET A 129 -21.60 -1.14 7.52
N VAL A 130 -20.28 -1.28 7.24
CA VAL A 130 -19.28 -1.66 8.23
C VAL A 130 -18.39 -0.44 8.48
N THR A 131 -18.30 0.00 9.70
CA THR A 131 -17.48 1.14 10.10
C THR A 131 -16.62 0.81 11.31
N SER A 132 -15.56 1.59 11.51
CA SER A 132 -14.69 1.55 12.68
C SER A 132 -14.72 2.91 13.37
N ASN A 133 -14.24 3.00 14.60
CA ASN A 133 -14.17 4.24 15.37
C ASN A 133 -13.07 5.22 14.87
N LYS A 134 -12.50 4.99 13.70
CA LYS A 134 -11.50 5.90 13.11
C LYS A 134 -12.12 7.26 12.81
N THR A 135 -11.38 8.33 13.14
CA THR A 135 -11.79 9.74 12.95
C THR A 135 -10.74 10.55 12.19
N MET A 136 -9.74 9.90 11.59
CA MET A 136 -8.56 10.53 10.97
C MET A 136 -8.91 11.41 9.75
N THR A 137 -10.07 11.20 9.13
CA THR A 137 -10.52 11.98 7.96
C THR A 137 -11.99 12.36 8.10
N LYS A 138 -12.41 13.38 7.34
CA LYS A 138 -13.84 13.76 7.26
C LYS A 138 -14.73 12.59 6.82
N ASN A 139 -14.24 11.73 5.94
CA ASN A 139 -14.98 10.55 5.50
C ASN A 139 -15.13 9.49 6.60
N HIS A 140 -14.14 9.36 7.50
CA HIS A 140 -14.29 8.51 8.69
C HIS A 140 -15.39 9.05 9.60
N MET A 141 -15.36 10.35 9.91
CA MET A 141 -16.36 10.99 10.76
C MET A 141 -17.77 10.91 10.15
N PHE A 142 -17.88 11.15 8.83
CA PHE A 142 -19.16 11.04 8.13
C PHE A 142 -19.75 9.62 8.17
N ARG A 143 -18.93 8.57 7.98
CA ARG A 143 -19.38 7.18 8.13
C ARG A 143 -19.86 6.88 9.54
N ASN A 144 -19.12 7.35 10.55
CA ASN A 144 -19.52 7.16 11.94
C ASN A 144 -20.85 7.86 12.24
N TYR A 145 -21.03 9.08 11.75
CA TYR A 145 -22.31 9.80 11.84
C TYR A 145 -23.46 9.01 11.21
N LEU A 146 -23.28 8.52 9.98
CA LEU A 146 -24.33 7.72 9.32
C LEU A 146 -24.66 6.42 10.05
N ALA A 147 -23.69 5.81 10.71
CA ALA A 147 -23.90 4.56 11.47
C ALA A 147 -24.71 4.77 12.75
N THR A 148 -24.91 6.00 13.21
CA THR A 148 -25.64 6.33 14.43
C THR A 148 -27.06 6.86 14.14
N GLN A 149 -27.45 7.00 12.88
CA GLN A 149 -28.80 7.37 12.45
C GLN A 149 -29.68 6.12 12.29
#